data_eaf818356ac1881a7ba6a3d8f84027d7
#
_entry.id   eaf818356ac1881a7ba6a3d8f84027d7
#
_cell.length_a   1.000
_cell.length_b   1.000
_cell.length_c   1.000
_cell.angle_alpha   90.00
_cell.angle_beta   90.00
_cell.angle_gamma   90.00
#
_symmetry.space_group_name_H-M   'P 1'
#
loop_
_entity.id
_entity.type
_entity.pdbx_description
1 polymer ?
#
loop_
_entity_poly.entity_id
_entity_poly.type
_entity_poly.pdbx_seq_one_letter_code
_entity_poly.pdbx_strand_id
1 'polypeptide(L)'
;MPLRINHNIAAMNSHRNLMKNTEVQNKNLERLSSGLKINRGADSPAGLIISERMRAQIAGLRQAIDNSETGITMLQTAEGALEEVNRSLINIRQLAISSA
;
A
#
# COMPACT_ATOMS: atom_id res chain seq x y z
N MET A 1 -35.04 -1.54 51.56
CA MET A 1 -33.84 -1.11 50.82
C MET A 1 -32.98 -0.29 51.77
N PRO A 2 -31.74 -0.66 52.09
CA PRO A 2 -30.90 0.18 52.93
C PRO A 2 -30.48 1.42 52.11
N LEU A 3 -30.95 2.58 52.47
CA LEU A 3 -30.52 3.87 51.97
C LEU A 3 -29.09 4.13 52.45
N ARG A 4 -28.12 3.82 51.59
CA ARG A 4 -26.70 4.14 51.82
C ARG A 4 -26.48 5.55 51.25
N ILE A 5 -26.46 6.57 52.11
CA ILE A 5 -26.34 7.97 51.76
C ILE A 5 -24.95 8.30 51.22
N ASN A 6 -23.91 7.57 51.62
CA ASN A 6 -22.51 7.85 51.27
C ASN A 6 -21.99 7.23 49.97
N HIS A 7 -22.69 6.22 49.43
CA HIS A 7 -22.24 5.55 48.19
C HIS A 7 -23.44 5.09 47.37
N ASN A 8 -23.59 5.67 46.17
CA ASN A 8 -24.58 5.23 45.21
C ASN A 8 -23.92 4.24 44.20
N ILE A 9 -23.99 2.94 44.53
CA ILE A 9 -23.39 1.87 43.71
C ILE A 9 -24.00 1.83 42.31
N ALA A 10 -25.29 2.15 42.15
CA ALA A 10 -25.95 2.17 40.87
C ALA A 10 -25.38 3.31 39.98
N ALA A 11 -25.20 4.50 40.57
CA ALA A 11 -24.57 5.63 39.86
C ALA A 11 -23.09 5.31 39.48
N MET A 12 -22.34 4.69 40.38
CA MET A 12 -20.95 4.28 40.09
C MET A 12 -20.86 3.23 38.98
N ASN A 13 -21.77 2.26 38.94
CA ASN A 13 -21.85 1.28 37.85
C ASN A 13 -22.25 1.91 36.53
N SER A 14 -23.22 2.83 36.55
CA SER A 14 -23.61 3.57 35.36
C SER A 14 -22.47 4.43 34.83
N HIS A 15 -21.74 5.11 35.70
CA HIS A 15 -20.58 5.90 35.33
C HIS A 15 -19.46 5.02 34.74
N ARG A 16 -19.19 3.86 35.33
CA ARG A 16 -18.20 2.89 34.79
C ARG A 16 -18.58 2.38 33.41
N ASN A 17 -19.87 2.07 33.20
CA ASN A 17 -20.38 1.62 31.91
C ASN A 17 -20.31 2.75 30.87
N LEU A 18 -20.59 3.99 31.27
CA LEU A 18 -20.46 5.15 30.40
C LEU A 18 -19.01 5.35 29.97
N MET A 19 -18.04 5.27 30.87
CA MET A 19 -16.61 5.35 30.55
C MET A 19 -16.19 4.29 29.56
N LYS A 20 -16.59 3.02 29.76
CA LYS A 20 -16.30 1.92 28.82
C LYS A 20 -16.91 2.18 27.44
N ASN A 21 -18.16 2.64 27.40
CA ASN A 21 -18.82 2.96 26.13
C ASN A 21 -18.11 4.11 25.39
N THR A 22 -17.68 5.14 26.12
CA THR A 22 -16.92 6.25 25.55
C THR A 22 -15.59 5.79 24.98
N GLU A 23 -14.89 4.90 25.66
CA GLU A 23 -13.62 4.31 25.17
C GLU A 23 -13.83 3.51 23.88
N VAL A 24 -14.86 2.64 23.84
CA VAL A 24 -15.22 1.88 22.63
C VAL A 24 -15.62 2.80 21.49
N GLN A 25 -16.38 3.86 21.78
CA GLN A 25 -16.79 4.85 20.78
C GLN A 25 -15.59 5.59 20.20
N ASN A 26 -14.67 6.04 21.04
CA ASN A 26 -13.44 6.71 20.59
C ASN A 26 -12.60 5.78 19.70
N LYS A 27 -12.48 4.49 20.06
CA LYS A 27 -11.79 3.51 19.25
C LYS A 27 -12.45 3.26 17.89
N ASN A 28 -13.80 3.24 17.87
CA ASN A 28 -14.54 3.10 16.61
C ASN A 28 -14.40 4.36 15.72
N LEU A 29 -14.40 5.55 16.32
CA LEU A 29 -14.14 6.80 15.61
C LEU A 29 -12.73 6.85 15.03
N GLU A 30 -11.72 6.40 15.76
CA GLU A 30 -10.34 6.27 15.29
C GLU A 30 -10.26 5.34 14.07
N ARG A 31 -10.92 4.17 14.12
CA ARG A 31 -10.98 3.22 13.00
C ARG A 31 -11.72 3.78 11.79
N LEU A 32 -12.82 4.48 12.02
CA LEU A 32 -13.60 5.10 10.95
C LEU A 32 -12.82 6.21 10.27
N SER A 33 -12.14 7.05 11.05
CA SER A 33 -11.33 8.16 10.54
C SER A 33 -10.10 7.68 9.75
N SER A 34 -9.45 6.62 10.20
CA SER A 34 -8.28 6.04 9.51
C SER A 34 -8.64 5.10 8.36
N GLY A 35 -9.88 4.58 8.34
CA GLY A 35 -10.31 3.51 7.41
C GLY A 35 -9.63 2.17 7.68
N LEU A 36 -8.85 2.04 8.75
CA LEU A 36 -8.09 0.84 9.07
C LEU A 36 -8.68 0.14 10.30
N LYS A 37 -8.81 -1.19 10.23
CA LYS A 37 -9.27 -2.02 11.35
C LYS A 37 -8.25 -2.09 12.48
N ILE A 38 -6.96 -2.08 12.13
CA ILE A 38 -5.82 -2.17 13.04
C ILE A 38 -5.01 -0.89 12.89
N ASN A 39 -5.07 -0.02 13.91
CA ASN A 39 -4.38 1.26 13.92
C ASN A 39 -3.16 1.26 14.83
N ARG A 40 -3.22 0.45 15.90
CA ARG A 40 -2.18 0.38 16.91
C ARG A 40 -1.72 -1.07 17.11
N GLY A 41 -0.46 -1.25 17.45
CA GLY A 41 0.09 -2.57 17.78
C GLY A 41 -0.67 -3.28 18.91
N ALA A 42 -1.28 -2.52 19.82
CA ALA A 42 -2.12 -3.04 20.91
C ALA A 42 -3.43 -3.67 20.43
N ASP A 43 -3.94 -3.31 19.24
CA ASP A 43 -5.20 -3.86 18.71
C ASP A 43 -5.05 -5.31 18.23
N SER A 44 -3.94 -5.60 17.55
CA SER A 44 -3.57 -6.95 17.12
C SER A 44 -2.10 -6.96 16.67
N PRO A 45 -1.17 -7.34 17.53
CA PRO A 45 0.25 -7.38 17.18
C PRO A 45 0.54 -8.30 15.99
N ALA A 46 -0.07 -9.49 15.98
CA ALA A 46 0.08 -10.45 14.88
C ALA A 46 -0.49 -9.90 13.55
N GLY A 47 -1.66 -9.26 13.61
CA GLY A 47 -2.29 -8.67 12.44
C GLY A 47 -1.48 -7.50 11.87
N LEU A 48 -0.85 -6.70 12.73
CA LEU A 48 0.01 -5.60 12.29
C LEU A 48 1.25 -6.12 11.55
N ILE A 49 1.92 -7.14 12.10
CA ILE A 49 3.09 -7.76 11.45
C ILE A 49 2.72 -8.33 10.07
N ILE A 50 1.58 -9.01 9.94
CA ILE A 50 1.11 -9.55 8.66
C ILE A 50 0.82 -8.41 7.68
N SER A 51 0.14 -7.36 8.13
CA SER A 51 -0.19 -6.19 7.32
C SER A 51 1.07 -5.49 6.79
N GLU A 52 2.07 -5.27 7.64
CA GLU A 52 3.33 -4.65 7.24
C GLU A 52 4.14 -5.54 6.27
N ARG A 53 4.13 -6.86 6.47
CA ARG A 53 4.74 -7.79 5.50
C ARG A 53 4.05 -7.74 4.14
N MET A 54 2.71 -7.69 4.12
CA MET A 54 1.95 -7.55 2.88
C MET A 54 2.22 -6.22 2.19
N ARG A 55 2.32 -5.12 2.94
CA ARG A 55 2.69 -3.81 2.40
C ARG A 55 4.09 -3.83 1.77
N ALA A 56 5.05 -4.44 2.45
CA ALA A 56 6.40 -4.61 1.91
C ALA A 56 6.40 -5.44 0.62
N GLN A 57 5.63 -6.54 0.55
CA GLN A 57 5.48 -7.32 -0.66
C GLN A 57 4.84 -6.53 -1.81
N ILE A 58 3.77 -5.77 -1.52
CA ILE A 58 3.12 -4.90 -2.52
C ILE A 58 4.10 -3.85 -3.05
N ALA A 59 4.88 -3.23 -2.17
CA ALA A 59 5.91 -2.27 -2.58
C ALA A 59 6.97 -2.92 -3.47
N GLY A 60 7.42 -4.13 -3.12
CA GLY A 60 8.35 -4.90 -3.94
C GLY A 60 7.80 -5.27 -5.31
N LEU A 61 6.53 -5.70 -5.37
CA LEU A 61 5.87 -6.02 -6.63
C LEU A 61 5.68 -4.78 -7.53
N ARG A 62 5.33 -3.63 -6.94
CA ARG A 62 5.26 -2.37 -7.70
C ARG A 62 6.61 -2.00 -8.29
N GLN A 63 7.67 -2.09 -7.49
CA GLN A 63 9.02 -1.84 -8.00
C GLN A 63 9.43 -2.81 -9.11
N ALA A 64 9.03 -4.08 -9.02
CA ALA A 64 9.28 -5.06 -10.08
C ALA A 64 8.53 -4.72 -11.38
N ILE A 65 7.30 -4.21 -11.28
CA ILE A 65 6.53 -3.72 -12.43
C ILE A 65 7.25 -2.52 -13.08
N ASP A 66 7.62 -1.52 -12.29
CA ASP A 66 8.33 -0.33 -12.77
C ASP A 66 9.67 -0.70 -13.46
N ASN A 67 10.39 -1.66 -12.87
CA ASN A 67 11.62 -2.18 -13.47
C ASN A 67 11.36 -2.90 -14.80
N SER A 68 10.25 -3.64 -14.89
CA SER A 68 9.87 -4.33 -16.12
C SER A 68 9.46 -3.34 -17.22
N GLU A 69 8.71 -2.29 -16.87
CA GLU A 69 8.36 -1.20 -17.81
C GLU A 69 9.62 -0.47 -18.29
N THR A 70 10.55 -0.19 -17.37
CA THR A 70 11.86 0.38 -17.73
C THR A 70 12.62 -0.53 -18.67
N GLY A 71 12.63 -1.84 -18.42
CA GLY A 71 13.25 -2.83 -19.30
C GLY A 71 12.62 -2.85 -20.69
N ILE A 72 11.30 -2.78 -20.79
CA ILE A 72 10.59 -2.71 -22.08
C ILE A 72 10.97 -1.44 -22.85
N THR A 73 11.00 -0.30 -22.19
CA THR A 73 11.38 0.97 -22.85
C THR A 73 12.83 0.96 -23.33
N MET A 74 13.74 0.34 -22.58
CA MET A 74 15.13 0.14 -23.03
C MET A 74 15.20 -0.76 -24.26
N LEU A 75 14.45 -1.85 -24.31
CA LEU A 75 14.39 -2.74 -25.46
C LEU A 75 13.80 -2.03 -26.69
N GLN A 76 12.73 -1.27 -26.53
CA GLN A 76 12.13 -0.47 -27.61
C GLN A 76 13.12 0.57 -28.18
N THR A 77 13.89 1.20 -27.30
CA THR A 77 14.93 2.14 -27.73
C THR A 77 16.04 1.44 -28.52
N ALA A 78 16.47 0.27 -28.04
CA ALA A 78 17.46 -0.55 -28.75
C ALA A 78 16.94 -1.05 -30.11
N GLU A 79 15.68 -1.47 -30.18
CA GLU A 79 15.01 -1.90 -31.41
C GLU A 79 14.97 -0.76 -32.44
N GLY A 80 14.57 0.45 -32.00
CA GLY A 80 14.60 1.63 -32.87
C GLY A 80 15.99 1.98 -33.42
N ALA A 81 17.01 1.87 -32.57
CA ALA A 81 18.40 2.08 -33.02
C ALA A 81 18.86 1.01 -34.02
N LEU A 82 18.51 -0.26 -33.79
CA LEU A 82 18.84 -1.35 -34.72
C LEU A 82 18.09 -1.22 -36.07
N GLU A 83 16.86 -0.72 -36.06
CA GLU A 83 16.11 -0.45 -37.28
C GLU A 83 16.80 0.64 -38.14
N GLU A 84 17.32 1.69 -37.51
CA GLU A 84 18.06 2.75 -38.21
C GLU A 84 19.37 2.22 -38.80
N VAL A 85 20.10 1.38 -38.06
CA VAL A 85 21.30 0.70 -38.59
C VAL A 85 20.95 -0.18 -39.80
N ASN A 86 19.85 -0.93 -39.72
CA ASN A 86 19.41 -1.79 -40.83
C ASN A 86 19.02 -0.97 -42.07
N ARG A 87 18.33 0.14 -41.91
CA ARG A 87 18.02 1.09 -42.99
C ARG A 87 19.29 1.63 -43.63
N SER A 88 20.27 2.01 -42.83
CA SER A 88 21.56 2.49 -43.32
C SER A 88 22.31 1.42 -44.12
N LEU A 89 22.32 0.20 -43.69
CA LEU A 89 22.93 -0.93 -44.41
C LEU A 89 22.23 -1.22 -45.73
N ILE A 90 20.88 -1.15 -45.77
CA ILE A 90 20.12 -1.30 -47.02
C ILE A 90 20.48 -0.20 -47.99
N ASN A 91 20.57 1.06 -47.56
CA ASN A 91 20.96 2.18 -48.40
C ASN A 91 22.37 2.02 -48.94
N ILE A 92 23.35 1.62 -48.13
CA ILE A 92 24.73 1.32 -48.56
C ILE A 92 24.74 0.22 -49.62
N ARG A 93 23.99 -0.86 -49.40
CA ARG A 93 23.87 -1.95 -50.38
C ARG A 93 23.29 -1.47 -51.72
N GLN A 94 22.22 -0.64 -51.66
CA GLN A 94 21.64 -0.05 -52.90
C GLN A 94 22.63 0.79 -53.64
N LEU A 95 23.37 1.66 -52.93
CA LEU A 95 24.42 2.49 -53.55
C LEU A 95 25.52 1.65 -54.17
N ALA A 96 25.97 0.59 -53.50
CA ALA A 96 26.99 -0.31 -54.05
C ALA A 96 26.49 -1.02 -55.29
N ILE A 97 25.24 -1.47 -55.36
CA ILE A 97 24.65 -2.08 -56.56
C ILE A 97 24.48 -1.07 -57.70
N SER A 98 24.12 0.15 -57.38
CA SER A 98 23.94 1.22 -58.41
C SER A 98 25.25 1.74 -58.97
N SER A 99 26.38 1.50 -58.29
CA SER A 99 27.71 1.94 -58.71
C SER A 99 28.52 0.84 -59.41
N ALA A 100 27.99 -0.39 -59.43
CA ALA A 100 28.58 -1.53 -60.13
C ALA A 100 28.00 -1.70 -61.54
#